data_99a4b44d5bbb1ff383bb726b60891362
#
_entry.id   99a4b44d5bbb1ff383bb726b60891362
#
_cell.length_a   1.000
_cell.length_b   1.000
_cell.length_c   1.000
_cell.angle_alpha   90.00
_cell.angle_beta   90.00
_cell.angle_gamma   90.00
#
_symmetry.space_group_name_H-M   'P 1'
#
loop_
_entity.id
_entity.type
_entity.pdbx_description
1 polymer ?
#
loop_
_entity_poly.entity_id
_entity_poly.type
_entity_poly.pdbx_seq_one_letter_code
_entity_poly.pdbx_strand_id
1 'polypeptide(L)'
;MRRIFVGDIHGCREPLERLIGELRFEVGHDELYPVGDLVAKGPDSLGVLSLLADLHANPVIGNHDLAWLRADRIESKSLARWLRQSPVVREFEDLIVVHAGIHPQWSDRRLAQLAASDIAFATNVRYCDEHGVRPHSDWPVPDPPFLPWDKFYRLRRRVVFGHWARRGFDRSDRVIALDSGCVYGGALTAWIAEEDRVVQVPAMAPPRS
;
A
#
# COMPACT_ATOMS: atom_id res chain seq x y z
N MET A 1 12.73 -13.72 11.85
CA MET A 1 12.56 -12.36 11.30
C MET A 1 11.13 -12.28 10.78
N ARG A 2 10.33 -11.31 11.26
CA ARG A 2 8.92 -11.16 10.84
C ARG A 2 8.85 -10.12 9.72
N ARG A 3 8.09 -10.44 8.67
CA ARG A 3 7.73 -9.48 7.63
C ARG A 3 6.37 -8.87 7.98
N ILE A 4 6.35 -7.56 8.18
CA ILE A 4 5.18 -6.80 8.63
C ILE A 4 4.75 -5.85 7.53
N PHE A 5 3.57 -6.08 6.97
CA PHE A 5 2.98 -5.28 5.89
C PHE A 5 1.97 -4.31 6.47
N VAL A 6 2.05 -3.03 6.10
CA VAL A 6 1.19 -1.96 6.66
C VAL A 6 0.42 -1.29 5.53
N GLY A 7 -0.89 -1.13 5.72
CA GLY A 7 -1.78 -0.43 4.79
C GLY A 7 -1.49 1.05 4.64
N ASP A 8 -2.32 1.74 3.86
CA ASP A 8 -2.18 3.16 3.54
C ASP A 8 -2.14 4.03 4.80
N ILE A 9 -1.10 4.87 4.92
CA ILE A 9 -0.83 5.65 6.13
C ILE A 9 -1.29 7.10 5.97
N HIS A 10 -1.07 7.70 4.79
CA HIS A 10 -1.53 9.05 4.46
C HIS A 10 -1.23 10.11 5.52
N GLY A 11 -0.01 10.14 6.08
CA GLY A 11 0.36 11.14 7.09
C GLY A 11 -0.31 10.95 8.46
N CYS A 12 -0.92 9.81 8.73
CA CYS A 12 -1.50 9.44 10.04
C CYS A 12 -0.38 8.93 10.98
N ARG A 13 0.50 9.83 11.43
CA ARG A 13 1.69 9.48 12.22
C ARG A 13 1.34 8.81 13.54
N GLU A 14 0.41 9.36 14.30
CA GLU A 14 0.07 8.84 15.63
C GLU A 14 -0.55 7.42 15.56
N PRO A 15 -1.47 7.09 14.63
CA PRO A 15 -1.87 5.70 14.39
C PRO A 15 -0.68 4.79 14.02
N LEU A 16 0.29 5.28 13.24
CA LEU A 16 1.49 4.51 12.92
C LEU A 16 2.35 4.24 14.15
N GLU A 17 2.61 5.23 14.99
CA GLU A 17 3.35 5.07 16.25
C GLU A 17 2.68 4.05 17.18
N ARG A 18 1.35 4.12 17.32
CA ARG A 18 0.59 3.14 18.11
C ARG A 18 0.69 1.74 17.51
N LEU A 19 0.58 1.62 16.18
CA LEU A 19 0.68 0.33 15.50
C LEU A 19 2.06 -0.31 15.71
N ILE A 20 3.15 0.47 15.60
CA ILE A 20 4.52 0.03 15.87
C ILE A 20 4.66 -0.46 17.32
N GLY A 21 4.05 0.24 18.28
CA GLY A 21 4.00 -0.16 19.70
C GLY A 21 3.25 -1.48 19.91
N GLU A 22 2.05 -1.63 19.33
CA GLU A 22 1.23 -2.86 19.44
C GLU A 22 1.90 -4.08 18.79
N LEU A 23 2.63 -3.85 17.71
CA LEU A 23 3.44 -4.87 17.03
C LEU A 23 4.68 -5.28 17.85
N ARG A 24 5.08 -4.45 18.83
CA ARG A 24 6.38 -4.56 19.51
C ARG A 24 7.50 -4.71 18.48
N PHE A 25 7.51 -3.78 17.51
CA PHE A 25 8.45 -3.81 16.40
C PHE A 25 9.89 -3.61 16.89
N GLU A 26 10.81 -4.47 16.46
CA GLU A 26 12.23 -4.43 16.81
C GLU A 26 13.08 -4.27 15.57
N VAL A 27 13.77 -3.12 15.46
CA VAL A 27 14.72 -2.85 14.37
C VAL A 27 15.82 -3.92 14.35
N GLY A 28 16.09 -4.49 13.18
CA GLY A 28 17.08 -5.56 13.00
C GLY A 28 16.55 -6.98 13.25
N HIS A 29 15.36 -7.13 13.83
CA HIS A 29 14.67 -8.42 14.01
C HIS A 29 13.41 -8.51 13.15
N ASP A 30 12.80 -7.37 12.85
CA ASP A 30 11.59 -7.26 12.03
C ASP A 30 11.85 -6.44 10.78
N GLU A 31 11.10 -6.71 9.73
CA GLU A 31 11.11 -5.94 8.48
C GLU A 31 9.73 -5.32 8.25
N LEU A 32 9.72 -4.02 7.96
CA LEU A 32 8.50 -3.22 7.77
C LEU A 32 8.29 -2.90 6.29
N TYR A 33 7.12 -3.24 5.76
CA TYR A 33 6.75 -3.12 4.35
C TYR A 33 5.43 -2.37 4.18
N PRO A 34 5.43 -1.02 4.22
CA PRO A 34 4.24 -0.25 3.86
C PRO A 34 3.84 -0.46 2.39
N VAL A 35 2.55 -0.58 2.13
CA VAL A 35 2.03 -0.83 0.78
C VAL A 35 1.87 0.42 -0.09
N GLY A 36 2.49 1.54 0.31
CA GLY A 36 2.42 2.83 -0.37
C GLY A 36 1.42 3.79 0.27
N ASP A 37 1.26 4.97 -0.35
CA ASP A 37 0.45 6.08 0.13
C ASP A 37 0.80 6.48 1.57
N LEU A 38 2.09 6.76 1.76
CA LEU A 38 2.66 7.18 3.04
C LEU A 38 2.29 8.62 3.39
N VAL A 39 2.13 9.46 2.34
CA VAL A 39 1.92 10.90 2.43
C VAL A 39 0.54 11.34 1.96
N ALA A 40 0.26 12.62 2.10
CA ALA A 40 -0.99 13.31 1.75
C ALA A 40 -2.15 13.03 2.70
N LYS A 41 -3.19 13.85 2.59
CA LYS A 41 -4.49 13.83 3.29
C LYS A 41 -4.41 14.03 4.80
N GLY A 42 -3.60 13.26 5.52
CA GLY A 42 -3.47 13.34 6.98
C GLY A 42 -2.52 14.45 7.44
N PRO A 43 -2.40 14.66 8.76
CA PRO A 43 -1.82 15.88 9.32
C PRO A 43 -0.29 15.94 9.29
N ASP A 44 0.42 14.79 9.25
CA ASP A 44 1.89 14.77 9.43
C ASP A 44 2.60 13.81 8.46
N SER A 45 2.59 14.17 7.18
CA SER A 45 3.27 13.38 6.14
C SER A 45 4.79 13.32 6.32
N LEU A 46 5.43 14.43 6.75
CA LEU A 46 6.86 14.46 6.96
C LEU A 46 7.29 13.64 8.18
N GLY A 47 6.51 13.69 9.25
CA GLY A 47 6.72 12.85 10.42
C GLY A 47 6.57 11.36 10.14
N VAL A 48 5.61 10.97 9.27
CA VAL A 48 5.49 9.59 8.79
C VAL A 48 6.73 9.16 8.02
N LEU A 49 7.19 9.96 7.05
CA LEU A 49 8.39 9.64 6.27
C LEU A 49 9.65 9.53 7.15
N SER A 50 9.81 10.44 8.13
CA SER A 50 10.95 10.39 9.06
C SER A 50 10.90 9.12 9.90
N LEU A 51 9.76 8.80 10.53
CA LEU A 51 9.59 7.61 11.34
C LEU A 51 9.89 6.32 10.55
N LEU A 52 9.33 6.21 9.34
CA LEU A 52 9.56 5.04 8.49
C LEU A 52 11.02 4.90 8.04
N ALA A 53 11.69 6.02 7.75
CA ALA A 53 13.12 6.01 7.41
C ALA A 53 13.98 5.58 8.62
N ASP A 54 13.68 6.07 9.83
CA ASP A 54 14.36 5.71 11.07
C ASP A 54 14.15 4.22 11.42
N LEU A 55 13.00 3.67 11.10
CA LEU A 55 12.67 2.24 11.25
C LEU A 55 13.23 1.37 10.12
N HIS A 56 13.98 1.93 9.18
CA HIS A 56 14.49 1.23 7.99
C HIS A 56 13.40 0.52 7.18
N ALA A 57 12.21 1.12 7.09
CA ALA A 57 11.08 0.55 6.36
C ALA A 57 11.37 0.45 4.85
N ASN A 58 10.77 -0.55 4.24
CA ASN A 58 10.94 -0.93 2.83
C ASN A 58 9.61 -0.81 2.05
N PRO A 59 9.06 0.40 1.85
CA PRO A 59 7.77 0.56 1.19
C PRO A 59 7.81 0.19 -0.29
N VAL A 60 6.64 -0.05 -0.87
CA VAL A 60 6.38 0.19 -2.29
C VAL A 60 5.81 1.59 -2.45
N ILE A 61 5.84 2.12 -3.68
CA ILE A 61 5.38 3.49 -3.94
C ILE A 61 3.89 3.52 -4.28
N GLY A 62 3.12 4.43 -3.65
CA GLY A 62 1.71 4.68 -3.93
C GLY A 62 1.49 5.85 -4.90
N ASN A 63 0.25 6.03 -5.36
CA ASN A 63 -0.10 7.12 -6.28
C ASN A 63 0.01 8.50 -5.64
N HIS A 64 -0.30 8.65 -4.36
CA HIS A 64 -0.12 9.92 -3.63
C HIS A 64 1.37 10.22 -3.37
N ASP A 65 2.19 9.21 -3.12
CA ASP A 65 3.64 9.36 -2.98
C ASP A 65 4.25 9.89 -4.29
N LEU A 66 3.86 9.29 -5.43
CA LEU A 66 4.28 9.74 -6.75
C LEU A 66 3.84 11.18 -7.05
N ALA A 67 2.60 11.54 -6.69
CA ALA A 67 2.08 12.88 -6.86
C ALA A 67 2.86 13.91 -6.03
N TRP A 68 3.19 13.59 -4.78
CA TRP A 68 3.98 14.46 -3.90
C TRP A 68 5.42 14.64 -4.39
N LEU A 69 6.05 13.57 -4.87
CA LEU A 69 7.40 13.62 -5.44
C LEU A 69 7.45 14.47 -6.72
N ARG A 70 6.43 14.35 -7.59
CA ARG A 70 6.32 15.15 -8.84
C ARG A 70 6.07 16.63 -8.56
N ALA A 71 5.30 16.93 -7.52
CA ALA A 71 4.97 18.29 -7.11
C ALA A 71 6.01 18.92 -6.17
N ASP A 72 7.12 18.23 -5.90
CA ASP A 72 8.22 18.65 -5.01
C ASP A 72 7.74 19.10 -3.60
N ARG A 73 6.75 18.40 -3.06
CA ARG A 73 6.12 18.73 -1.77
C ARG A 73 6.88 18.23 -0.55
N ILE A 74 7.95 17.44 -0.73
CA ILE A 74 8.77 16.90 0.35
C ILE A 74 9.99 17.81 0.51
N GLU A 75 9.95 18.71 1.48
CA GLU A 75 11.00 19.70 1.75
C GLU A 75 12.36 19.05 2.07
N SER A 76 12.34 17.94 2.80
CA SER A 76 13.56 17.18 3.11
C SER A 76 14.06 16.41 1.89
N LYS A 77 15.19 16.87 1.33
CA LYS A 77 15.83 16.20 0.18
C LYS A 77 16.25 14.76 0.45
N SER A 78 16.63 14.44 1.71
CA SER A 78 16.97 13.07 2.11
C SER A 78 15.74 12.16 2.11
N LEU A 79 14.61 12.60 2.69
CA LEU A 79 13.36 11.84 2.69
C LEU A 79 12.78 11.70 1.28
N ALA A 80 12.84 12.76 0.46
CA ALA A 80 12.43 12.67 -0.94
C ALA A 80 13.27 11.67 -1.74
N ARG A 81 14.59 11.62 -1.50
CA ARG A 81 15.48 10.64 -2.13
C ARG A 81 15.17 9.22 -1.65
N TRP A 82 14.97 9.04 -0.35
CA TRP A 82 14.59 7.75 0.23
C TRP A 82 13.29 7.22 -0.39
N LEU A 83 12.23 8.05 -0.44
CA LEU A 83 10.95 7.66 -1.03
C LEU A 83 11.04 7.34 -2.53
N ARG A 84 11.87 8.08 -3.30
CA ARG A 84 12.10 7.81 -4.73
C ARG A 84 12.75 6.45 -5.00
N GLN A 85 13.43 5.86 -4.03
CA GLN A 85 14.05 4.53 -4.15
C GLN A 85 13.05 3.39 -3.95
N SER A 86 11.84 3.71 -3.48
CA SER A 86 10.79 2.70 -3.29
C SER A 86 10.36 2.11 -4.64
N PRO A 87 10.39 0.78 -4.79
CA PRO A 87 9.95 0.14 -6.03
C PRO A 87 8.44 0.23 -6.19
N VAL A 88 7.95 0.04 -7.41
CA VAL A 88 6.52 -0.09 -7.72
C VAL A 88 5.96 -1.42 -7.23
N VAL A 89 6.76 -2.47 -7.33
CA VAL A 89 6.45 -3.83 -6.90
C VAL A 89 7.64 -4.39 -6.13
N ARG A 90 7.37 -5.09 -5.04
CA ARG A 90 8.37 -5.85 -4.30
C ARG A 90 7.99 -7.33 -4.35
N GLU A 91 8.94 -8.15 -4.73
CA GLU A 91 8.73 -9.58 -4.92
C GLU A 91 9.41 -10.38 -3.82
N PHE A 92 8.69 -11.36 -3.30
CA PHE A 92 9.19 -12.41 -2.42
C PHE A 92 8.91 -13.77 -3.07
N GLU A 93 9.47 -14.82 -2.53
CA GLU A 93 9.24 -16.18 -3.04
C GLU A 93 7.75 -16.56 -2.96
N ASP A 94 7.09 -16.20 -1.86
CA ASP A 94 5.72 -16.57 -1.50
C ASP A 94 4.67 -15.50 -1.81
N LEU A 95 5.07 -14.23 -1.92
CA LEU A 95 4.14 -13.11 -2.09
C LEU A 95 4.70 -11.96 -2.94
N ILE A 96 3.80 -11.06 -3.35
CA ILE A 96 4.09 -9.82 -4.08
C ILE A 96 3.46 -8.67 -3.30
N VAL A 97 4.18 -7.57 -3.15
CA VAL A 97 3.65 -6.32 -2.61
C VAL A 97 3.53 -5.30 -3.73
N VAL A 98 2.37 -4.69 -3.85
CA VAL A 98 2.08 -3.63 -4.81
C VAL A 98 1.10 -2.65 -4.18
N HIS A 99 1.10 -1.39 -4.62
CA HIS A 99 0.17 -0.43 -4.01
C HIS A 99 -1.30 -0.72 -4.33
N ALA A 100 -1.68 -0.86 -5.62
CA ALA A 100 -3.09 -1.04 -5.99
C ALA A 100 -3.41 -2.42 -6.59
N GLY A 101 -2.64 -2.92 -7.55
CA GLY A 101 -2.92 -4.22 -8.12
C GLY A 101 -1.99 -4.67 -9.24
N ILE A 102 -2.24 -5.88 -9.71
CA ILE A 102 -1.46 -6.59 -10.72
C ILE A 102 -2.30 -6.76 -12.00
N HIS A 103 -1.74 -6.35 -13.13
CA HIS A 103 -2.41 -6.47 -14.44
C HIS A 103 -2.61 -7.94 -14.81
N PRO A 104 -3.77 -8.33 -15.36
CA PRO A 104 -4.10 -9.72 -15.70
C PRO A 104 -3.11 -10.43 -16.62
N GLN A 105 -2.44 -9.67 -17.48
CA GLN A 105 -1.50 -10.18 -18.48
C GLN A 105 -0.04 -10.11 -18.02
N TRP A 106 0.26 -9.63 -16.81
CA TRP A 106 1.64 -9.65 -16.36
C TRP A 106 2.09 -11.05 -15.94
N SER A 107 3.31 -11.38 -16.35
CA SER A 107 4.06 -12.54 -15.89
C SER A 107 5.08 -12.13 -14.83
N ASP A 108 5.68 -13.10 -14.15
CA ASP A 108 6.78 -12.84 -13.20
C ASP A 108 7.93 -12.07 -13.87
N ARG A 109 8.25 -12.40 -15.12
CA ARG A 109 9.26 -11.65 -15.91
C ARG A 109 8.86 -10.18 -16.10
N ARG A 110 7.56 -9.89 -16.31
CA ARG A 110 7.07 -8.52 -16.49
C ARG A 110 7.15 -7.72 -15.20
N LEU A 111 6.84 -8.35 -14.06
CA LEU A 111 6.94 -7.71 -12.73
C LEU A 111 8.35 -7.22 -12.43
N ALA A 112 9.37 -8.00 -12.80
CA ALA A 112 10.77 -7.62 -12.63
C ALA A 112 11.21 -6.43 -13.53
N GLN A 113 10.43 -6.08 -14.57
CA GLN A 113 10.78 -5.05 -15.56
C GLN A 113 9.56 -4.22 -15.98
N LEU A 114 8.92 -3.54 -15.02
CA LEU A 114 7.77 -2.68 -15.28
C LEU A 114 8.18 -1.45 -16.10
N ALA A 115 7.40 -1.14 -17.13
CA ALA A 115 7.53 0.09 -17.90
C ALA A 115 6.79 1.24 -17.21
N ALA A 116 7.05 2.47 -17.65
CA ALA A 116 6.38 3.66 -17.11
C ALA A 116 4.84 3.60 -17.24
N SER A 117 4.32 2.97 -18.30
CA SER A 117 2.87 2.74 -18.49
C SER A 117 2.28 1.79 -17.45
N ASP A 118 3.07 0.84 -16.94
CA ASP A 118 2.62 -0.15 -15.97
C ASP A 118 2.45 0.47 -14.57
N ILE A 119 3.24 1.51 -14.27
CA ILE A 119 3.19 2.20 -12.97
C ILE A 119 1.79 2.74 -12.71
N ALA A 120 1.14 3.33 -13.73
CA ALA A 120 -0.21 3.85 -13.57
C ALA A 120 -1.23 2.77 -13.25
N PHE A 121 -1.08 1.56 -13.76
CA PHE A 121 -1.93 0.42 -13.40
C PHE A 121 -1.62 -0.05 -11.97
N ALA A 122 -0.35 -0.34 -11.67
CA ALA A 122 0.09 -0.86 -10.38
C ALA A 122 -0.27 0.04 -9.19
N THR A 123 -0.41 1.35 -9.43
CA THR A 123 -0.66 2.33 -8.37
C THR A 123 -2.10 2.87 -8.32
N ASN A 124 -2.99 2.50 -9.27
CA ASN A 124 -4.32 3.11 -9.31
C ASN A 124 -5.47 2.16 -9.61
N VAL A 125 -5.23 0.89 -9.98
CA VAL A 125 -6.31 -0.01 -10.38
C VAL A 125 -7.20 -0.42 -9.20
N ARG A 126 -8.50 -0.44 -9.42
CA ARG A 126 -9.51 -1.11 -8.57
C ARG A 126 -10.28 -2.12 -9.38
N TYR A 127 -10.80 -1.69 -10.52
CA TYR A 127 -11.56 -2.51 -11.46
C TYR A 127 -10.84 -2.55 -12.81
N CYS A 128 -10.94 -3.69 -13.47
CA CYS A 128 -10.53 -3.85 -14.86
C CYS A 128 -11.35 -4.95 -15.53
N ASP A 129 -11.18 -5.13 -16.82
CA ASP A 129 -11.62 -6.32 -17.55
C ASP A 129 -10.51 -7.40 -17.58
N GLU A 130 -10.78 -8.50 -18.24
CA GLU A 130 -9.82 -9.62 -18.40
C GLU A 130 -8.55 -9.25 -19.20
N HIS A 131 -8.60 -8.16 -19.95
CA HIS A 131 -7.49 -7.62 -20.73
C HIS A 131 -6.71 -6.53 -19.98
N GLY A 132 -7.17 -6.13 -18.78
CA GLY A 132 -6.57 -5.08 -17.98
C GLY A 132 -7.01 -3.66 -18.36
N VAL A 133 -8.03 -3.53 -19.20
CA VAL A 133 -8.64 -2.22 -19.49
C VAL A 133 -9.40 -1.74 -18.25
N ARG A 134 -9.17 -0.50 -17.84
CA ARG A 134 -9.84 0.10 -16.68
C ARG A 134 -11.12 0.80 -17.10
N PRO A 135 -12.17 0.82 -16.25
CA PRO A 135 -13.36 1.62 -16.51
C PRO A 135 -13.03 3.12 -16.51
N HIS A 136 -13.92 3.94 -17.07
CA HIS A 136 -13.77 5.40 -17.04
C HIS A 136 -13.84 5.95 -15.60
N SER A 137 -14.63 5.32 -14.74
CA SER A 137 -14.78 5.66 -13.32
C SER A 137 -14.90 4.40 -12.47
N ASP A 138 -14.35 4.43 -11.26
CA ASP A 138 -14.53 3.38 -10.25
C ASP A 138 -15.79 3.58 -9.40
N TRP A 139 -16.51 4.70 -9.62
CA TRP A 139 -17.72 5.01 -8.88
C TRP A 139 -18.80 5.70 -9.76
N PRO A 140 -20.08 5.22 -9.70
CA PRO A 140 -20.54 4.02 -8.98
C PRO A 140 -19.78 2.77 -9.41
N VAL A 141 -19.95 1.64 -8.67
CA VAL A 141 -19.32 0.37 -9.05
C VAL A 141 -19.61 0.08 -10.52
N PRO A 142 -18.59 -0.12 -11.35
CA PRO A 142 -18.79 -0.28 -12.78
C PRO A 142 -19.50 -1.59 -13.13
N ASP A 143 -20.28 -1.55 -14.21
CA ASP A 143 -20.95 -2.73 -14.76
C ASP A 143 -19.95 -3.69 -15.42
N PRO A 144 -20.32 -4.97 -15.62
CA PRO A 144 -19.55 -5.90 -16.45
C PRO A 144 -19.20 -5.30 -17.82
N PRO A 145 -17.98 -5.57 -18.36
CA PRO A 145 -17.06 -6.64 -17.97
C PRO A 145 -16.10 -6.29 -16.83
N PHE A 146 -16.23 -5.12 -16.21
CA PHE A 146 -15.29 -4.65 -15.18
C PHE A 146 -15.58 -5.31 -13.84
N LEU A 147 -14.59 -5.98 -13.28
CA LEU A 147 -14.63 -6.59 -11.96
C LEU A 147 -13.41 -6.10 -11.12
N PRO A 148 -13.40 -6.33 -9.79
CA PRO A 148 -12.20 -6.17 -8.99
C PRO A 148 -11.01 -6.86 -9.66
N TRP A 149 -9.88 -6.17 -9.78
CA TRP A 149 -8.71 -6.63 -10.55
C TRP A 149 -8.25 -8.05 -10.16
N ASP A 150 -8.38 -8.39 -8.87
CA ASP A 150 -7.97 -9.69 -8.31
C ASP A 150 -8.81 -10.87 -8.84
N LYS A 151 -9.98 -10.64 -9.43
CA LYS A 151 -10.76 -11.67 -10.13
C LYS A 151 -10.07 -12.18 -11.38
N PHE A 152 -9.19 -11.35 -11.97
CA PHE A 152 -8.41 -11.70 -13.16
C PHE A 152 -6.95 -12.01 -12.86
N TYR A 153 -6.51 -11.95 -11.59
CA TYR A 153 -5.16 -12.24 -11.17
C TYR A 153 -4.80 -13.72 -11.41
N ARG A 154 -3.68 -13.98 -12.10
CA ARG A 154 -3.34 -15.34 -12.59
C ARG A 154 -2.05 -15.92 -12.01
N LEU A 155 -1.17 -15.10 -11.41
CA LEU A 155 0.07 -15.61 -10.82
C LEU A 155 -0.23 -16.41 -9.55
N ARG A 156 0.75 -17.22 -9.10
CA ARG A 156 0.55 -18.15 -7.96
C ARG A 156 0.77 -17.51 -6.61
N ARG A 157 1.65 -16.49 -6.55
CA ARG A 157 2.01 -15.82 -5.29
C ARG A 157 0.86 -14.99 -4.75
N ARG A 158 0.71 -14.93 -3.44
CA ARG A 158 -0.27 -14.05 -2.79
C ARG A 158 0.10 -12.58 -3.03
N VAL A 159 -0.88 -11.71 -3.20
CA VAL A 159 -0.63 -10.27 -3.37
C VAL A 159 -1.08 -9.51 -2.13
N VAL A 160 -0.18 -8.68 -1.57
CA VAL A 160 -0.48 -7.74 -0.49
C VAL A 160 -0.58 -6.34 -1.10
N PHE A 161 -1.67 -5.63 -0.83
CA PHE A 161 -1.91 -4.32 -1.44
C PHE A 161 -2.76 -3.38 -0.56
N GLY A 162 -2.84 -2.10 -0.94
CA GLY A 162 -3.60 -1.03 -0.30
C GLY A 162 -4.58 -0.33 -1.24
N HIS A 163 -4.52 1.03 -1.28
CA HIS A 163 -5.18 1.90 -2.24
C HIS A 163 -6.72 1.94 -2.19
N TRP A 164 -7.37 0.89 -1.76
CA TRP A 164 -8.81 0.72 -1.92
C TRP A 164 -9.55 0.79 -0.57
N ALA A 165 -9.55 1.98 0.06
CA ALA A 165 -10.17 2.21 1.37
C ALA A 165 -11.63 1.73 1.47
N ARG A 166 -12.41 1.84 0.38
CA ARG A 166 -13.80 1.38 0.35
C ARG A 166 -13.96 -0.15 0.37
N ARG A 167 -12.92 -0.90 -0.05
CA ARG A 167 -12.89 -2.36 0.10
C ARG A 167 -12.65 -2.73 1.56
N GLY A 168 -11.88 -1.89 2.26
CA GLY A 168 -11.45 -2.16 3.62
C GLY A 168 -10.43 -3.29 3.70
N PHE A 169 -10.19 -3.75 4.92
CA PHE A 169 -9.41 -4.97 5.13
C PHE A 169 -10.16 -6.18 4.57
N ASP A 170 -9.49 -6.91 3.67
CA ASP A 170 -10.01 -8.14 3.07
C ASP A 170 -8.87 -9.15 2.90
N ARG A 171 -9.12 -10.42 3.20
CA ARG A 171 -8.12 -11.47 3.15
C ARG A 171 -8.66 -12.74 2.54
N SER A 172 -7.93 -13.24 1.55
CA SER A 172 -8.16 -14.55 0.93
C SER A 172 -6.83 -15.29 0.74
N ASP A 173 -6.88 -16.48 0.18
CA ASP A 173 -5.67 -17.25 -0.17
C ASP A 173 -4.83 -16.57 -1.26
N ARG A 174 -5.43 -15.67 -2.03
CA ARG A 174 -4.79 -15.01 -3.17
C ARG A 174 -4.37 -13.58 -2.91
N VAL A 175 -5.12 -12.85 -2.10
CA VAL A 175 -4.87 -11.42 -1.87
C VAL A 175 -5.11 -11.02 -0.42
N ILE A 176 -4.40 -9.98 0.01
CA ILE A 176 -4.57 -9.30 1.29
C ILE A 176 -4.66 -7.80 1.01
N ALA A 177 -5.83 -7.23 1.20
CA ALA A 177 -6.08 -5.80 1.12
C ALA A 177 -5.92 -5.17 2.51
N LEU A 178 -5.01 -4.22 2.68
CA LEU A 178 -4.66 -3.63 3.97
C LEU A 178 -5.19 -2.21 4.18
N ASP A 179 -5.68 -1.53 3.12
CA ASP A 179 -6.22 -0.17 3.27
C ASP A 179 -7.58 -0.21 3.96
N SER A 180 -7.57 0.08 5.25
CA SER A 180 -8.77 0.14 6.10
C SER A 180 -9.24 1.57 6.33
N GLY A 181 -8.81 2.52 5.50
CA GLY A 181 -9.28 3.89 5.53
C GLY A 181 -8.83 4.70 6.75
N CYS A 182 -7.61 4.51 7.25
CA CYS A 182 -7.11 5.20 8.42
C CYS A 182 -7.35 6.71 8.35
N VAL A 183 -6.97 7.37 7.27
CA VAL A 183 -7.13 8.82 7.08
C VAL A 183 -8.60 9.28 6.99
N TYR A 184 -9.53 8.36 6.81
CA TYR A 184 -10.98 8.61 6.76
C TYR A 184 -11.70 8.22 8.06
N GLY A 185 -10.96 7.99 9.15
CA GLY A 185 -11.53 7.62 10.44
C GLY A 185 -11.72 6.11 10.66
N GLY A 186 -11.22 5.29 9.75
CA GLY A 186 -11.19 3.83 9.88
C GLY A 186 -10.05 3.34 10.80
N ALA A 187 -9.23 2.42 10.33
CA ALA A 187 -8.11 1.87 11.07
C ALA A 187 -6.83 1.84 10.22
N LEU A 188 -5.67 1.84 10.87
CA LEU A 188 -4.41 1.44 10.25
C LEU A 188 -4.19 -0.04 10.52
N THR A 189 -4.01 -0.80 9.44
CA THR A 189 -3.93 -2.26 9.47
C THR A 189 -2.53 -2.74 9.15
N ALA A 190 -2.01 -3.66 9.95
CA ALA A 190 -0.82 -4.44 9.63
C ALA A 190 -1.13 -5.94 9.56
N TRP A 191 -0.41 -6.64 8.70
CA TRP A 191 -0.39 -8.10 8.63
C TRP A 191 1.03 -8.62 8.81
N ILE A 192 1.21 -9.59 9.70
CA ILE A 192 2.48 -10.26 9.98
C ILE A 192 2.46 -11.60 9.25
N ALA A 193 3.29 -11.74 8.23
CA ALA A 193 3.22 -12.88 7.32
C ALA A 193 3.52 -14.22 8.00
N GLU A 194 4.56 -14.29 8.81
CA GLU A 194 5.02 -15.52 9.47
C GLU A 194 4.06 -16.04 10.55
N GLU A 195 3.26 -15.11 11.11
CA GLU A 195 2.26 -15.43 12.14
C GLU A 195 0.85 -15.55 11.57
N ASP A 196 0.66 -15.19 10.30
CA ASP A 196 -0.64 -14.95 9.66
C ASP A 196 -1.60 -14.10 10.53
N ARG A 197 -1.04 -13.13 11.25
CA ARG A 197 -1.70 -12.31 12.26
C ARG A 197 -1.95 -10.89 11.76
N VAL A 198 -3.14 -10.40 12.03
CA VAL A 198 -3.55 -9.02 11.74
C VAL A 198 -3.55 -8.21 13.02
N VAL A 199 -3.03 -6.99 12.94
CA VAL A 199 -3.11 -5.98 14.00
C VAL A 199 -3.74 -4.73 13.39
N GLN A 200 -4.74 -4.17 14.09
CA GLN A 200 -5.41 -2.95 13.67
C GLN A 200 -5.45 -1.94 14.82
N VAL A 201 -5.10 -0.71 14.52
CA VAL A 201 -5.29 0.41 15.44
C VAL A 201 -6.30 1.39 14.84
N PRO A 202 -7.31 1.84 15.60
CA PRO A 202 -8.27 2.79 15.07
C PRO A 202 -7.58 4.11 14.74
N ALA A 203 -8.06 4.81 13.69
CA ALA A 203 -7.68 6.19 13.46
C ALA A 203 -8.05 7.05 14.67
N MET A 204 -7.34 8.16 14.89
CA MET A 204 -7.81 9.13 15.85
C MET A 204 -9.17 9.68 15.41
N ALA A 205 -10.09 9.83 16.36
CA ALA A 205 -11.28 10.60 16.09
C ALA A 205 -10.87 12.02 15.70
N PRO A 206 -11.47 12.64 14.66
CA PRO A 206 -11.23 14.04 14.37
C PRO A 206 -11.49 14.87 15.64
N PRO A 207 -10.71 15.93 15.91
CA PRO A 207 -10.98 16.79 17.05
C PRO A 207 -12.44 17.20 16.98
N ARG A 208 -13.18 16.99 18.09
CA ARG A 208 -14.58 17.40 18.17
C ARG A 208 -14.60 18.92 17.98
N SER A 209 -15.21 19.34 16.87
CA SER A 209 -15.48 20.76 16.56
C SER A 209 -16.38 21.41 17.61
#